data_a05895fd1efe0f8a67df7d89ea027231
#
_entry.id   a05895fd1efe0f8a67df7d89ea027231
#
_cell.length_a   1.000
_cell.length_b   1.000
_cell.length_c   1.000
_cell.angle_alpha   90.00
_cell.angle_beta   90.00
_cell.angle_gamma   90.00
#
_symmetry.space_group_name_H-M   'P 1'
#
loop_
_entity.id
_entity.type
_entity.pdbx_description
1 polymer ?
#
loop_
_entity_poly.entity_id
_entity_poly.type
_entity_poly.pdbx_seq_one_letter_code
_entity_poly.pdbx_strand_id
1 'polypeptide(L)'
;MIKTLSIVIPVYNEGNTFVHILDKIKKTGLVNNINKQIVIVNDCSTDNTEETALQYIAANPDLDILYFKHQKNLGKGAALHTGIQKASGEYLIIQDADLEYDPADYNALLKPIVEGFAEM
;
A
#
# COMPACT_ATOMS: atom_id res chain seq x y z
N MET A 1 -13.66 -4.06 18.15
CA MET A 1 -13.72 -4.30 16.68
C MET A 1 -12.35 -4.09 16.07
N ILE A 2 -11.91 -5.05 15.26
CA ILE A 2 -10.62 -4.93 14.58
C ILE A 2 -10.77 -3.99 13.41
N LYS A 3 -9.86 -3.03 13.29
CA LYS A 3 -9.84 -2.06 12.20
C LYS A 3 -8.77 -2.42 11.19
N THR A 4 -8.84 -1.82 10.01
CA THR A 4 -7.93 -2.08 8.92
C THR A 4 -7.30 -0.78 8.43
N LEU A 5 -5.98 -0.81 8.23
CA LEU A 5 -5.25 0.26 7.55
C LEU A 5 -5.08 -0.14 6.10
N SER A 6 -5.65 0.65 5.19
CA SER A 6 -5.42 0.49 3.76
C SER A 6 -4.18 1.27 3.36
N ILE A 7 -3.22 0.58 2.74
CA ILE A 7 -1.95 1.14 2.31
C ILE A 7 -1.98 1.20 0.80
N VAL A 8 -2.13 2.40 0.24
CA VAL A 8 -2.23 2.61 -1.20
C VAL A 8 -0.83 2.86 -1.74
N ILE A 9 -0.40 2.04 -2.69
CA ILE A 9 0.94 2.10 -3.28
C ILE A 9 0.79 2.33 -4.79
N PRO A 10 0.92 3.59 -5.26
CA PRO A 10 0.98 3.83 -6.70
C PRO A 10 2.36 3.45 -7.21
N VAL A 11 2.42 2.69 -8.31
CA VAL A 11 3.69 2.26 -8.89
C VAL A 11 3.72 2.56 -10.37
N TYR A 12 4.87 3.04 -10.84
CA TYR A 12 5.15 3.22 -12.25
C TYR A 12 6.64 2.98 -12.49
N ASN A 13 6.95 1.88 -13.20
CA ASN A 13 8.33 1.47 -13.48
C ASN A 13 9.19 1.35 -12.22
N GLU A 14 8.62 0.73 -11.18
CA GLU A 14 9.25 0.57 -9.86
C GLU A 14 9.54 -0.90 -9.56
N GLY A 15 9.63 -1.74 -10.59
CA GLY A 15 9.72 -3.19 -10.42
C GLY A 15 10.88 -3.67 -9.55
N ASN A 16 11.98 -2.89 -9.49
CA ASN A 16 13.15 -3.27 -8.70
C ASN A 16 13.11 -2.75 -7.27
N THR A 17 12.21 -1.83 -6.95
CA THR A 17 12.24 -1.14 -5.65
C THR A 17 11.00 -1.40 -4.81
N PHE A 18 9.82 -1.53 -5.41
CA PHE A 18 8.60 -1.58 -4.58
C PHE A 18 8.47 -2.87 -3.77
N VAL A 19 9.16 -3.95 -4.14
CA VAL A 19 9.17 -5.18 -3.35
C VAL A 19 9.78 -4.94 -1.96
N HIS A 20 10.79 -4.07 -1.87
CA HIS A 20 11.38 -3.73 -0.58
C HIS A 20 10.35 -3.05 0.33
N ILE A 21 9.50 -2.21 -0.24
CA ILE A 21 8.40 -1.59 0.50
C ILE A 21 7.41 -2.65 0.97
N LEU A 22 7.03 -3.58 0.11
CA LEU A 22 6.11 -4.67 0.47
C LEU A 22 6.67 -5.53 1.59
N ASP A 23 7.95 -5.85 1.54
CA ASP A 23 8.60 -6.63 2.60
C ASP A 23 8.61 -5.87 3.92
N LYS A 24 8.87 -4.57 3.89
CA LYS A 24 8.82 -3.75 5.10
C LYS A 24 7.41 -3.68 5.68
N ILE A 25 6.40 -3.51 4.83
CA ILE A 25 5.00 -3.51 5.26
C ILE A 25 4.65 -4.85 5.90
N LYS A 26 5.06 -5.95 5.27
CA LYS A 26 4.80 -7.29 5.79
C LYS A 26 5.35 -7.46 7.20
N LYS A 27 6.55 -6.94 7.46
CA LYS A 27 7.24 -7.10 8.75
C LYS A 27 6.76 -6.12 9.82
N THR A 28 6.05 -5.06 9.43
CA THR A 28 5.62 -4.03 10.37
C THR A 28 4.36 -4.47 11.10
N GLY A 29 4.44 -4.60 12.43
CA GLY A 29 3.26 -4.80 13.27
C GLY A 29 2.59 -3.47 13.57
N LEU A 30 1.26 -3.44 13.54
CA LEU A 30 0.50 -2.23 13.79
C LEU A 30 -0.07 -2.23 15.21
N VAL A 31 -0.23 -1.03 15.77
CA VAL A 31 -0.81 -0.87 17.11
C VAL A 31 -2.25 -1.41 17.15
N ASN A 32 -2.70 -1.86 18.32
CA ASN A 32 -4.07 -2.33 18.55
C ASN A 32 -4.53 -3.44 17.58
N ASN A 33 -3.60 -4.25 17.09
CA ASN A 33 -3.88 -5.36 16.17
C ASN A 33 -4.61 -4.92 14.89
N ILE A 34 -4.35 -3.70 14.43
CA ILE A 34 -4.92 -3.21 13.18
C ILE A 34 -4.44 -4.10 12.03
N ASN A 35 -5.37 -4.53 11.18
CA ASN A 35 -5.05 -5.32 9.99
C ASN A 35 -4.51 -4.42 8.89
N LYS A 36 -3.71 -5.02 8.00
CA LYS A 36 -3.17 -4.31 6.82
C LYS A 36 -3.90 -4.78 5.57
N GLN A 37 -4.32 -3.83 4.75
CA GLN A 37 -4.78 -4.07 3.39
C GLN A 37 -3.86 -3.30 2.45
N ILE A 38 -3.21 -4.00 1.53
CA ILE A 38 -2.29 -3.37 0.59
C ILE A 38 -3.01 -3.21 -0.74
N VAL A 39 -3.04 -1.99 -1.28
CA VAL A 39 -3.67 -1.69 -2.56
C VAL A 39 -2.60 -1.19 -3.51
N ILE A 40 -2.20 -2.02 -4.47
CA ILE A 40 -1.19 -1.68 -5.47
C ILE A 40 -1.90 -1.19 -6.73
N VAL A 41 -1.57 0.01 -7.19
CA VAL A 41 -2.08 0.54 -8.45
C VAL A 41 -0.92 0.76 -9.40
N ASN A 42 -0.86 -0.07 -10.44
CA ASN A 42 0.16 0.01 -11.48
C ASN A 42 -0.33 0.95 -12.59
N ASP A 43 0.34 2.07 -12.75
CA ASP A 43 -0.04 3.09 -13.73
C ASP A 43 0.54 2.79 -15.12
N CYS A 44 0.29 1.58 -15.61
CA CYS A 44 0.72 1.09 -16.92
C CYS A 44 2.24 1.10 -17.09
N SER A 45 2.93 0.45 -16.14
CA SER A 45 4.38 0.31 -16.20
C SER A 45 4.83 -0.42 -17.47
N THR A 46 5.98 -0.05 -17.99
CA THR A 46 6.58 -0.67 -19.18
C THR A 46 7.70 -1.66 -18.85
N ASP A 47 8.07 -1.75 -17.56
CA ASP A 47 9.09 -2.68 -17.09
C ASP A 47 8.44 -3.96 -16.52
N ASN A 48 9.13 -4.67 -15.63
CA ASN A 48 8.66 -5.91 -15.02
C ASN A 48 7.79 -5.69 -13.76
N THR A 49 7.27 -4.48 -13.54
CA THR A 49 6.50 -4.16 -12.34
C THR A 49 5.30 -5.10 -12.15
N GLU A 50 4.51 -5.33 -13.20
CA GLU A 50 3.34 -6.22 -13.09
C GLU A 50 3.74 -7.64 -12.73
N GLU A 51 4.72 -8.19 -13.42
CA GLU A 51 5.20 -9.54 -13.15
C GLU A 51 5.68 -9.68 -11.71
N THR A 52 6.44 -8.70 -11.23
CA THR A 52 6.96 -8.67 -9.87
C THR A 52 5.82 -8.60 -8.85
N ALA A 53 4.81 -7.76 -9.10
CA ALA A 53 3.66 -7.65 -8.21
C ALA A 53 2.89 -8.96 -8.11
N LEU A 54 2.60 -9.59 -9.24
CA LEU A 54 1.84 -10.83 -9.27
C LEU A 54 2.61 -11.98 -8.62
N GLN A 55 3.92 -12.04 -8.81
CA GLN A 55 4.77 -13.03 -8.15
C GLN A 55 4.77 -12.84 -6.63
N TYR A 56 4.83 -11.60 -6.17
CA TYR A 56 4.81 -11.31 -4.74
C TYR A 56 3.48 -11.73 -4.10
N ILE A 57 2.38 -11.42 -4.76
CA ILE A 57 1.04 -11.81 -4.28
C ILE A 57 0.94 -13.32 -4.17
N ALA A 58 1.39 -14.05 -5.18
CA ALA A 58 1.35 -15.51 -5.20
C ALA A 58 2.22 -16.12 -4.09
N ALA A 59 3.34 -15.48 -3.77
CA ALA A 59 4.27 -15.95 -2.73
C ALA A 59 3.79 -15.63 -1.31
N ASN A 60 2.81 -14.72 -1.16
CA ASN A 60 2.34 -14.25 0.14
C ASN A 60 0.81 -14.33 0.22
N PRO A 61 0.23 -15.55 0.14
CA PRO A 61 -1.23 -15.69 0.08
C PRO A 61 -1.95 -15.27 1.36
N ASP A 62 -1.24 -15.15 2.47
CA ASP A 62 -1.79 -14.71 3.74
C ASP A 62 -1.89 -13.19 3.87
N LEU A 63 -1.31 -12.43 2.94
CA LEU A 63 -1.43 -10.98 2.92
C LEU A 63 -2.66 -10.56 2.11
N ASP A 64 -3.37 -9.55 2.61
CA ASP A 64 -4.51 -8.96 1.88
C ASP A 64 -3.97 -7.92 0.91
N ILE A 65 -3.77 -8.34 -0.33
CA ILE A 65 -3.21 -7.48 -1.39
C ILE A 65 -4.20 -7.41 -2.54
N LEU A 66 -4.63 -6.19 -2.87
CA LEU A 66 -5.41 -5.91 -4.07
C LEU A 66 -4.48 -5.29 -5.11
N TYR A 67 -4.61 -5.75 -6.35
CA TYR A 67 -3.78 -5.27 -7.46
C TYR A 67 -4.66 -4.76 -8.58
N PHE A 68 -4.41 -3.53 -9.03
CA PHE A 68 -5.10 -2.90 -10.13
C PHE A 68 -4.10 -2.33 -11.12
N LYS A 69 -4.42 -2.39 -12.40
CA LYS A 69 -3.57 -1.87 -13.46
C LYS A 69 -4.38 -0.93 -14.35
N HIS A 70 -3.84 0.26 -14.59
CA HIS A 70 -4.38 1.15 -15.60
C HIS A 70 -3.99 0.64 -16.99
N GLN A 71 -4.87 0.81 -17.97
CA GLN A 71 -4.59 0.37 -19.35
C GLN A 71 -3.68 1.35 -20.08
N LYS A 72 -3.51 2.56 -19.57
CA LYS A 72 -2.57 3.55 -20.05
C LYS A 72 -2.06 4.38 -18.88
N ASN A 73 -0.94 5.05 -19.08
CA ASN A 73 -0.38 5.91 -18.04
C ASN A 73 -1.30 7.14 -17.88
N LEU A 74 -1.90 7.27 -16.70
CA LEU A 74 -2.81 8.35 -16.35
C LEU A 74 -2.22 9.34 -15.35
N GLY A 75 -1.04 9.04 -14.82
CA GLY A 75 -0.35 9.86 -13.84
C GLY A 75 -0.57 9.42 -12.40
N LYS A 76 0.29 9.90 -11.50
CA LYS A 76 0.27 9.52 -10.09
C LYS A 76 -1.04 9.91 -9.42
N GLY A 77 -1.58 11.08 -9.73
CA GLY A 77 -2.86 11.53 -9.15
C GLY A 77 -4.00 10.57 -9.47
N ALA A 78 -4.06 10.09 -10.72
CA ALA A 78 -5.07 9.11 -11.12
C ALA A 78 -4.86 7.78 -10.41
N ALA A 79 -3.61 7.34 -10.24
CA ALA A 79 -3.30 6.11 -9.51
C ALA A 79 -3.72 6.21 -8.06
N LEU A 80 -3.47 7.33 -7.40
CA LEU A 80 -3.91 7.58 -6.03
C LEU A 80 -5.43 7.53 -5.93
N HIS A 81 -6.13 8.17 -6.87
CA HIS A 81 -7.59 8.18 -6.89
C HIS A 81 -8.16 6.77 -7.02
N THR A 82 -7.61 5.97 -7.94
CA THR A 82 -8.01 4.58 -8.10
C THR A 82 -7.81 3.80 -6.80
N GLY A 83 -6.63 3.93 -6.18
CA GLY A 83 -6.32 3.23 -4.95
C GLY A 83 -7.25 3.61 -3.81
N ILE A 84 -7.54 4.90 -3.66
CA ILE A 84 -8.44 5.40 -2.62
C ILE A 84 -9.85 4.83 -2.82
N GLN A 85 -10.33 4.78 -4.06
CA GLN A 85 -11.64 4.21 -4.36
C GLN A 85 -11.73 2.72 -4.04
N LYS A 86 -10.64 1.98 -4.17
CA LYS A 86 -10.61 0.53 -3.95
C LYS A 86 -10.28 0.15 -2.51
N ALA A 87 -9.74 1.07 -1.74
CA ALA A 87 -9.42 0.82 -0.34
C ALA A 87 -10.70 0.70 0.48
N SER A 88 -10.70 -0.23 1.44
CA SER A 88 -11.87 -0.46 2.29
C SER A 88 -11.60 -0.35 3.77
N GLY A 89 -10.36 -0.02 4.16
CA GLY A 89 -10.01 0.11 5.57
C GLY A 89 -10.57 1.38 6.22
N GLU A 90 -10.70 1.36 7.55
CA GLU A 90 -11.13 2.52 8.32
C GLU A 90 -10.08 3.63 8.31
N TYR A 91 -8.83 3.25 8.13
CA TYR A 91 -7.71 4.18 8.00
C TYR A 91 -7.06 3.99 6.63
N LEU A 92 -6.46 5.04 6.10
CA LEU A 92 -5.81 5.00 4.80
C LEU A 92 -4.49 5.76 4.86
N ILE A 93 -3.45 5.21 4.27
CA ILE A 93 -2.18 5.88 4.11
C ILE A 93 -1.67 5.64 2.69
N ILE A 94 -0.92 6.60 2.16
CA ILE A 94 -0.30 6.50 0.84
C ILE A 94 1.19 6.24 1.04
N GLN A 95 1.69 5.18 0.41
CA GLN A 95 3.08 4.78 0.49
C GLN A 95 3.71 4.87 -0.90
N ASP A 96 4.67 5.77 -1.08
CA ASP A 96 5.41 5.82 -2.33
C ASP A 96 6.33 4.62 -2.45
N ALA A 97 6.46 4.11 -3.68
CA ALA A 97 7.26 2.92 -3.95
C ALA A 97 8.77 3.19 -3.93
N ASP A 98 9.19 4.43 -3.83
CA ASP A 98 10.58 4.83 -3.84
C ASP A 98 11.24 4.93 -2.45
N LEU A 99 10.57 4.44 -1.42
CA LEU A 99 11.10 4.40 -0.05
C LEU A 99 11.24 5.76 0.65
N GLU A 100 10.59 6.82 0.14
CA GLU A 100 10.60 8.12 0.80
C GLU A 100 10.01 8.06 2.20
N TYR A 101 9.10 7.12 2.44
CA TYR A 101 8.40 6.99 3.71
C TYR A 101 8.56 5.57 4.24
N ASP A 102 9.08 5.43 5.45
CA ASP A 102 9.35 4.11 6.03
C ASP A 102 8.07 3.55 6.65
N PRO A 103 7.61 2.34 6.26
CA PRO A 103 6.47 1.70 6.91
C PRO A 103 6.59 1.55 8.42
N ALA A 104 7.81 1.49 8.96
CA ALA A 104 8.01 1.45 10.40
C ALA A 104 7.44 2.67 11.13
N ASP A 105 7.21 3.79 10.41
CA ASP A 105 6.65 5.01 10.99
C ASP A 105 5.11 5.00 11.05
N TYR A 106 4.44 3.96 10.52
CA TYR A 106 2.97 3.90 10.52
C TYR A 106 2.39 4.02 11.93
N ASN A 107 3.02 3.38 12.91
CA ASN A 107 2.52 3.39 14.29
C ASN A 107 2.60 4.80 14.89
N ALA A 108 3.61 5.58 14.54
CA ALA A 108 3.72 6.96 14.98
C ALA A 108 2.57 7.82 14.43
N LEU A 109 2.09 7.52 13.23
CA LEU A 109 0.94 8.20 12.64
C LEU A 109 -0.39 7.71 13.20
N LEU A 110 -0.52 6.40 13.42
CA LEU A 110 -1.77 5.78 13.86
C LEU A 110 -2.05 6.00 15.33
N LYS A 111 -1.02 6.05 16.16
CA LYS A 111 -1.21 6.10 17.61
C LYS A 111 -2.10 7.27 18.08
N PRO A 112 -1.87 8.53 17.63
CA PRO A 112 -2.78 9.61 18.03
C PRO A 112 -4.21 9.40 17.54
N ILE A 113 -4.40 8.79 16.37
CA ILE A 113 -5.72 8.57 15.79
C ILE A 113 -6.48 7.53 16.60
N VAL A 114 -5.85 6.38 16.91
CA VAL A 114 -6.50 5.31 17.67
C VAL A 114 -6.73 5.71 19.13
N GLU A 115 -5.94 6.65 19.65
CA GLU A 115 -6.12 7.21 21.01
C GLU A 115 -7.13 8.36 21.04
N GLY A 116 -7.66 8.77 19.88
CA GLY A 116 -8.68 9.82 19.80
C GLY A 116 -8.15 11.24 19.80
N PHE A 117 -6.85 11.44 19.56
CA PHE A 117 -6.25 12.78 19.59
C PHE A 117 -6.20 13.45 18.23
N ALA A 118 -6.37 12.69 17.13
CA ALA A 118 -6.26 13.23 15.78
C ALA A 118 -7.11 12.42 14.79
N GLU A 119 -7.37 13.02 13.63
CA GLU A 119 -8.02 12.35 12.50
C GLU A 119 -7.09 12.35 11.31
N MET A 120 -7.19 11.31 10.49
CA MET A 120 -6.42 11.16 9.27
C MET A 120 -7.05 11.88 8.10
#